data_fdb416822f8d5280aa8b702803cf228d
#
_entry.id   fdb416822f8d5280aa8b702803cf228d
#
_cell.length_a   1.000
_cell.length_b   1.000
_cell.length_c   1.000
_cell.angle_alpha   90.00
_cell.angle_beta   90.00
_cell.angle_gamma   90.00
#
_symmetry.space_group_name_H-M   'P 1'
#
loop_
_entity.id
_entity.type
_entity.pdbx_description
1 polymer ?
#
loop_
_entity_poly.entity_id
_entity_poly.type
_entity_poly.pdbx_seq_one_letter_code
_entity_poly.pdbx_strand_id
1 'polypeptide(L)'
;VVNPTTKQILLVNTPRDYYLPLARNGELDKLTHAGLYGIDESMKVLGNLYGVQADYYVRVNFAGLVKIVDALGGVDIESDANFSCVPMETPDGNGDYTYQKYSFTKGINHVNGSQALAFARERKAFADGDNRRGQHQMTVIKAIVNKACSSAVLTKYQELLKAASDAFITNMPYADISSLVQM
;
A
#
# COMPACT_ATOMS: atom_id res chain seq x y z
N VAL A 1 3.14 -0.08 -12.26
CA VAL A 1 3.68 -0.69 -13.49
C VAL A 1 5.17 -0.92 -13.28
N VAL A 2 5.66 -2.10 -13.60
CA VAL A 2 7.08 -2.46 -13.51
C VAL A 2 7.62 -2.65 -14.92
N ASN A 3 8.74 -2.01 -15.24
CA ASN A 3 9.48 -2.25 -16.46
C ASN A 3 10.74 -3.09 -16.13
N PRO A 4 10.76 -4.38 -16.45
CA PRO A 4 11.88 -5.25 -16.08
C PRO A 4 13.17 -4.93 -16.85
N THR A 5 13.08 -4.33 -18.03
CA THR A 5 14.24 -3.97 -18.84
C THR A 5 14.98 -2.75 -18.26
N THR A 6 14.23 -1.71 -17.86
CA THR A 6 14.82 -0.47 -17.32
C THR A 6 14.91 -0.49 -15.79
N LYS A 7 14.36 -1.51 -15.14
CA LYS A 7 14.26 -1.65 -13.68
C LYS A 7 13.54 -0.47 -13.02
N GLN A 8 12.57 0.10 -13.72
CA GLN A 8 11.80 1.25 -13.24
C GLN A 8 10.43 0.80 -12.75
N ILE A 9 9.97 1.41 -11.65
CA ILE A 9 8.65 1.19 -11.07
C ILE A 9 7.89 2.52 -11.14
N LEU A 10 6.75 2.52 -11.85
CA LEU A 10 5.79 3.61 -11.83
C LEU A 10 4.66 3.28 -10.85
N LEU A 11 4.50 4.11 -9.84
CA LEU A 11 3.39 4.04 -8.89
C LEU A 11 2.35 5.11 -9.27
N VAL A 12 1.10 4.69 -9.43
CA VAL A 12 -0.03 5.58 -9.75
C VAL A 12 -1.10 5.39 -8.68
N ASN A 13 -1.47 6.47 -7.98
CA ASN A 13 -2.62 6.46 -7.09
C ASN A 13 -3.88 6.84 -7.85
N THR A 14 -4.90 5.99 -7.81
CA THR A 14 -6.20 6.26 -8.39
C THR A 14 -7.20 6.54 -7.26
N PRO A 15 -7.79 7.74 -7.18
CA PRO A 15 -8.77 8.05 -6.15
C PRO A 15 -9.94 7.06 -6.16
N ARG A 16 -10.31 6.56 -5.00
CA ARG A 16 -11.38 5.56 -4.85
C ARG A 16 -12.75 6.02 -5.36
N ASP A 17 -12.98 7.32 -5.34
CA ASP A 17 -14.25 7.95 -5.76
C ASP A 17 -14.22 8.37 -7.25
N TYR A 18 -13.21 7.97 -7.99
CA TYR A 18 -13.14 8.19 -9.44
C TYR A 18 -14.36 7.55 -10.10
N TYR A 19 -15.11 8.36 -10.86
CA TYR A 19 -16.38 7.97 -11.49
C TYR A 19 -16.11 7.53 -12.93
N LEU A 20 -16.36 6.25 -13.22
CA LEU A 20 -15.97 5.64 -14.50
C LEU A 20 -16.82 4.41 -14.81
N PRO A 21 -16.83 3.93 -16.07
CA PRO A 21 -17.64 2.78 -16.45
C PRO A 21 -17.07 1.50 -15.82
N LEU A 22 -17.95 0.71 -15.20
CA LEU A 22 -17.65 -0.63 -14.75
C LEU A 22 -17.46 -1.57 -15.94
N ALA A 23 -16.47 -2.46 -15.88
CA ALA A 23 -16.15 -3.37 -16.99
C ALA A 23 -17.25 -4.39 -17.22
N ARG A 24 -18.01 -4.76 -16.17
CA ARG A 24 -19.07 -5.78 -16.22
C ARG A 24 -20.30 -5.37 -17.02
N ASN A 25 -20.68 -4.10 -17.05
CA ASN A 25 -21.95 -3.64 -17.64
C ASN A 25 -21.86 -2.26 -18.34
N GLY A 26 -20.72 -1.57 -18.23
CA GLY A 26 -20.53 -0.24 -18.80
C GLY A 26 -21.23 0.91 -18.04
N GLU A 27 -21.91 0.63 -16.93
CA GLU A 27 -22.55 1.65 -16.13
C GLU A 27 -21.51 2.47 -15.34
N LEU A 28 -21.76 3.77 -15.24
CA LEU A 28 -20.89 4.69 -14.51
C LEU A 28 -21.07 4.52 -13.00
N ASP A 29 -19.99 4.26 -12.29
CA ASP A 29 -19.99 4.16 -10.84
C ASP A 29 -18.61 4.54 -10.27
N LYS A 30 -18.48 4.61 -8.95
CA LYS A 30 -17.22 4.87 -8.27
C LYS A 30 -16.29 3.67 -8.38
N LEU A 31 -15.00 3.91 -8.61
CA LEU A 31 -13.98 2.87 -8.67
C LEU A 31 -14.01 1.92 -7.45
N THR A 32 -14.28 2.47 -6.25
CA THR A 32 -14.37 1.65 -5.02
C THR A 32 -15.46 0.56 -5.11
N HIS A 33 -16.52 0.79 -5.91
CA HIS A 33 -17.61 -0.17 -6.08
C HIS A 33 -17.23 -1.33 -7.00
N ALA A 34 -16.25 -1.17 -7.89
CA ALA A 34 -15.70 -2.29 -8.67
C ALA A 34 -15.23 -3.43 -7.76
N GLY A 35 -14.65 -3.09 -6.59
CA GLY A 35 -14.21 -4.06 -5.59
C GLY A 35 -15.32 -4.90 -4.96
N LEU A 36 -16.59 -4.47 -5.02
CA LEU A 36 -17.75 -5.24 -4.55
C LEU A 36 -18.04 -6.44 -5.47
N TYR A 37 -17.65 -6.33 -6.75
CA TYR A 37 -17.82 -7.37 -7.76
C TYR A 37 -16.59 -8.26 -7.94
N GLY A 38 -15.57 -8.05 -7.10
CA GLY A 38 -14.36 -8.86 -7.07
C GLY A 38 -13.12 -8.16 -7.58
N ILE A 39 -11.99 -8.85 -7.42
CA ILE A 39 -10.67 -8.33 -7.79
C ILE A 39 -10.55 -8.20 -9.32
N ASP A 40 -11.07 -9.18 -10.07
CA ASP A 40 -11.02 -9.20 -11.53
C ASP A 40 -11.73 -7.98 -12.14
N GLU A 41 -12.86 -7.58 -11.57
CA GLU A 41 -13.57 -6.38 -11.99
C GLU A 41 -12.72 -5.13 -11.76
N SER A 42 -12.09 -5.00 -10.57
CA SER A 42 -11.20 -3.89 -10.27
C SER A 42 -10.00 -3.84 -11.22
N MET A 43 -9.41 -4.98 -11.55
CA MET A 43 -8.29 -5.08 -12.51
C MET A 43 -8.70 -4.64 -13.91
N LYS A 44 -9.86 -5.10 -14.39
CA LYS A 44 -10.39 -4.72 -15.71
C LYS A 44 -10.72 -3.23 -15.80
N VAL A 45 -11.38 -2.70 -14.77
CA VAL A 45 -11.74 -1.28 -14.71
C VAL A 45 -10.50 -0.38 -14.73
N LEU A 46 -9.47 -0.70 -13.94
CA LEU A 46 -8.19 0.02 -13.94
C LEU A 46 -7.44 -0.19 -15.27
N GLY A 47 -7.47 -1.40 -15.82
CA GLY A 47 -6.87 -1.71 -17.10
C GLY A 47 -7.48 -0.86 -18.23
N ASN A 48 -8.81 -0.74 -18.26
CA ASN A 48 -9.53 0.10 -19.22
C ASN A 48 -9.20 1.58 -19.05
N LEU A 49 -9.11 2.07 -17.79
CA LEU A 49 -8.79 3.46 -17.49
C LEU A 49 -7.41 3.86 -18.02
N TYR A 50 -6.42 3.00 -17.86
CA TYR A 50 -5.03 3.28 -18.23
C TYR A 50 -4.58 2.71 -19.57
N GLY A 51 -5.44 1.97 -20.26
CA GLY A 51 -5.10 1.32 -21.53
C GLY A 51 -4.01 0.24 -21.37
N VAL A 52 -3.98 -0.45 -20.23
CA VAL A 52 -3.00 -1.50 -19.92
C VAL A 52 -3.72 -2.75 -19.40
N GLN A 53 -3.11 -3.90 -19.57
CA GLN A 53 -3.56 -5.11 -18.88
C GLN A 53 -2.91 -5.14 -17.48
N ALA A 54 -3.74 -5.37 -16.45
CA ALA A 54 -3.24 -5.65 -15.13
C ALA A 54 -2.94 -7.16 -15.03
N ASP A 55 -1.68 -7.53 -14.86
CA ASP A 55 -1.25 -8.94 -14.82
C ASP A 55 -1.42 -9.54 -13.43
N TYR A 56 -1.08 -8.76 -12.41
CA TYR A 56 -1.08 -9.19 -11.01
C TYR A 56 -1.82 -8.21 -10.11
N TYR A 57 -2.27 -8.73 -8.97
CA TYR A 57 -2.78 -7.92 -7.88
C TYR A 57 -2.11 -8.27 -6.55
N VAL A 58 -2.09 -7.31 -5.66
CA VAL A 58 -1.78 -7.51 -4.24
C VAL A 58 -2.88 -6.84 -3.44
N ARG A 59 -3.59 -7.62 -2.63
CA ARG A 59 -4.62 -7.12 -1.73
C ARG A 59 -4.11 -7.20 -0.29
N VAL A 60 -4.09 -6.06 0.39
CA VAL A 60 -3.61 -5.94 1.78
C VAL A 60 -4.70 -5.30 2.61
N ASN A 61 -4.97 -5.85 3.79
CA ASN A 61 -5.81 -5.21 4.80
C ASN A 61 -4.94 -4.40 5.80
N PHE A 62 -5.56 -3.72 6.74
CA PHE A 62 -4.83 -2.89 7.71
C PHE A 62 -3.89 -3.69 8.59
N ALA A 63 -4.33 -4.84 9.09
CA ALA A 63 -3.48 -5.72 9.89
C ALA A 63 -2.31 -6.26 9.07
N GLY A 64 -2.54 -6.58 7.78
CA GLY A 64 -1.50 -7.00 6.86
C GLY A 64 -0.45 -5.92 6.61
N LEU A 65 -0.87 -4.66 6.44
CA LEU A 65 0.08 -3.55 6.31
C LEU A 65 0.99 -3.44 7.54
N VAL A 66 0.40 -3.52 8.74
CA VAL A 66 1.17 -3.49 10.01
C VAL A 66 2.19 -4.63 10.02
N LYS A 67 1.76 -5.87 9.76
CA LYS A 67 2.65 -7.04 9.72
C LYS A 67 3.79 -6.91 8.71
N ILE A 68 3.50 -6.42 7.49
CA ILE A 68 4.52 -6.23 6.45
C ILE A 68 5.59 -5.24 6.94
N VAL A 69 5.18 -4.09 7.46
CA VAL A 69 6.12 -3.06 7.93
C VAL A 69 6.94 -3.57 9.12
N ASP A 70 6.31 -4.26 10.07
CA ASP A 70 7.00 -4.81 11.25
C ASP A 70 7.97 -5.93 10.86
N ALA A 71 7.60 -6.80 9.91
CA ALA A 71 8.50 -7.83 9.38
C ALA A 71 9.75 -7.24 8.70
N LEU A 72 9.62 -6.06 8.07
CA LEU A 72 10.74 -5.33 7.49
C LEU A 72 11.61 -4.60 8.56
N GLY A 73 11.23 -4.68 9.84
CA GLY A 73 11.90 -3.95 10.92
C GLY A 73 11.61 -2.45 10.91
N GLY A 74 10.46 -2.05 10.40
CA GLY A 74 10.07 -0.66 10.18
C GLY A 74 10.52 -0.11 8.82
N VAL A 75 9.96 1.04 8.45
CA VAL A 75 10.28 1.75 7.21
C VAL A 75 10.52 3.24 7.47
N ASP A 76 11.28 3.87 6.57
CA ASP A 76 11.55 5.29 6.61
C ASP A 76 10.59 6.01 5.67
N ILE A 77 9.68 6.82 6.22
CA ILE A 77 8.74 7.65 5.47
C ILE A 77 9.17 9.10 5.49
N GLU A 78 9.04 9.79 4.38
CA GLU A 78 9.27 11.22 4.30
C GLU A 78 7.95 11.97 4.43
N SER A 79 7.85 12.81 5.47
CA SER A 79 6.71 13.71 5.68
C SER A 79 7.05 15.11 5.19
N ASP A 80 6.15 15.75 4.47
CA ASP A 80 6.29 17.14 4.01
C ASP A 80 5.91 18.18 5.07
N ALA A 81 5.28 17.74 6.17
CA ALA A 81 4.79 18.60 7.23
C ALA A 81 4.90 17.97 8.62
N ASN A 82 4.84 18.82 9.64
CA ASN A 82 4.60 18.38 11.03
C ASN A 82 3.10 18.21 11.23
N PHE A 83 2.67 17.04 11.73
CA PHE A 83 1.26 16.84 12.09
C PHE A 83 1.09 15.73 13.12
N SER A 84 -0.09 15.68 13.73
CA SER A 84 -0.52 14.59 14.59
C SER A 84 -1.78 13.98 14.03
N CYS A 85 -1.82 12.65 13.97
CA CYS A 85 -3.02 11.91 13.59
C CYS A 85 -4.12 12.10 14.63
N VAL A 86 -5.38 12.08 14.17
CA VAL A 86 -6.50 11.83 15.08
C VAL A 86 -6.31 10.46 15.73
N PRO A 87 -6.57 10.32 17.05
CA PRO A 87 -6.52 9.01 17.68
C PRO A 87 -7.36 8.01 16.89
N MET A 88 -6.76 6.91 16.53
CA MET A 88 -7.45 5.86 15.78
C MET A 88 -7.20 4.50 16.41
N GLU A 89 -8.16 3.64 16.22
CA GLU A 89 -8.06 2.24 16.56
C GLU A 89 -7.07 1.57 15.60
N THR A 90 -6.00 1.04 16.14
CA THR A 90 -4.98 0.32 15.38
C THR A 90 -4.79 -1.07 15.97
N PRO A 91 -4.68 -2.12 15.13
CA PRO A 91 -4.36 -3.45 15.64
C PRO A 91 -2.96 -3.44 16.26
N ASP A 92 -2.82 -4.05 17.43
CA ASP A 92 -1.56 -4.11 18.19
C ASP A 92 -0.67 -5.29 17.84
N GLY A 93 -1.07 -6.11 16.87
CA GLY A 93 -0.35 -7.32 16.45
C GLY A 93 -0.73 -8.58 17.25
N ASN A 94 -1.39 -8.46 18.39
CA ASN A 94 -1.88 -9.58 19.22
C ASN A 94 -3.35 -9.94 18.95
N GLY A 95 -4.01 -9.16 18.07
CA GLY A 95 -5.43 -9.29 17.76
C GLY A 95 -6.32 -8.29 18.51
N ASP A 96 -5.76 -7.53 19.43
CA ASP A 96 -6.43 -6.44 20.14
C ASP A 96 -6.26 -5.10 19.40
N TYR A 97 -7.05 -4.11 19.78
CA TYR A 97 -7.01 -2.77 19.22
C TYR A 97 -6.65 -1.76 20.30
N THR A 98 -5.78 -0.83 19.94
CA THR A 98 -5.41 0.29 20.81
C THR A 98 -5.77 1.62 20.17
N TYR A 99 -6.22 2.58 21.01
CA TYR A 99 -6.41 3.97 20.58
C TYR A 99 -5.12 4.73 20.84
N GLN A 100 -4.37 4.99 19.78
CA GLN A 100 -3.12 5.73 19.88
C GLN A 100 -3.12 6.97 18.99
N LYS A 101 -2.47 8.02 19.46
CA LYS A 101 -2.21 9.23 18.70
C LYS A 101 -0.72 9.25 18.33
N TYR A 102 -0.45 9.26 17.03
CA TYR A 102 0.90 9.37 16.52
C TYR A 102 1.16 10.78 15.99
N SER A 103 2.41 11.23 16.12
CA SER A 103 2.88 12.51 15.59
C SER A 103 4.04 12.26 14.64
N PHE A 104 4.09 13.05 13.57
CA PHE A 104 5.13 12.99 12.55
C PHE A 104 5.75 14.36 12.38
N THR A 105 7.05 14.37 12.13
CA THR A 105 7.80 15.59 11.86
C THR A 105 8.12 15.71 10.39
N LYS A 106 8.23 16.93 9.88
CA LYS A 106 8.71 17.17 8.53
C LYS A 106 10.09 16.53 8.33
N GLY A 107 10.27 15.82 7.21
CA GLY A 107 11.46 15.03 6.90
C GLY A 107 11.26 13.54 7.15
N ILE A 108 12.34 12.82 7.41
CA ILE A 108 12.34 11.37 7.56
C ILE A 108 11.85 10.97 8.96
N ASN A 109 10.90 10.05 8.99
CA ASN A 109 10.39 9.42 10.19
C ASN A 109 10.58 7.90 10.05
N HIS A 110 11.31 7.28 10.98
CA HIS A 110 11.36 5.82 11.07
C HIS A 110 10.11 5.33 11.81
N VAL A 111 9.32 4.48 11.17
CA VAL A 111 8.01 4.08 11.66
C VAL A 111 7.83 2.57 11.69
N ASN A 112 7.16 2.08 12.73
CA ASN A 112 6.65 0.72 12.81
C ASN A 112 5.32 0.57 12.05
N GLY A 113 4.74 -0.64 12.02
CA GLY A 113 3.52 -0.93 11.28
C GLY A 113 2.32 -0.09 11.70
N SER A 114 2.10 0.08 13.02
CA SER A 114 0.98 0.89 13.53
C SER A 114 1.13 2.36 13.18
N GLN A 115 2.34 2.90 13.26
CA GLN A 115 2.65 4.28 12.86
C GLN A 115 2.48 4.48 11.35
N ALA A 116 2.96 3.53 10.53
CA ALA A 116 2.78 3.57 9.07
C ALA A 116 1.30 3.52 8.68
N LEU A 117 0.50 2.69 9.36
CA LEU A 117 -0.94 2.63 9.17
C LEU A 117 -1.61 3.95 9.54
N ALA A 118 -1.24 4.55 10.68
CA ALA A 118 -1.77 5.84 11.11
C ALA A 118 -1.46 6.94 10.09
N PHE A 119 -0.22 6.99 9.60
CA PHE A 119 0.19 7.93 8.53
C PHE A 119 -0.62 7.73 7.24
N ALA A 120 -0.79 6.50 6.79
CA ALA A 120 -1.51 6.18 5.55
C ALA A 120 -3.03 6.45 5.63
N ARG A 121 -3.61 6.52 6.84
CA ARG A 121 -5.04 6.74 7.06
C ARG A 121 -5.39 8.18 7.40
N GLU A 122 -4.40 9.04 7.71
CA GLU A 122 -4.67 10.40 8.15
C GLU A 122 -5.35 11.23 7.05
N ARG A 123 -6.41 11.94 7.45
CA ARG A 123 -7.21 12.81 6.59
C ARG A 123 -7.53 14.16 7.24
N LYS A 124 -7.72 14.15 8.56
CA LYS A 124 -8.32 15.29 9.27
C LYS A 124 -7.28 16.35 9.65
N ALA A 125 -5.99 16.00 9.64
CA ALA A 125 -4.92 16.95 9.91
C ALA A 125 -4.69 17.96 8.77
N PHE A 126 -5.31 17.72 7.58
CA PHE A 126 -5.08 18.52 6.37
C PHE A 126 -6.39 18.94 5.73
N ALA A 127 -6.39 20.14 5.13
CA ALA A 127 -7.59 20.68 4.46
C ALA A 127 -7.97 19.90 3.18
N ASP A 128 -6.97 19.32 2.49
CA ASP A 128 -7.11 18.51 1.26
C ASP A 128 -7.28 17.00 1.54
N GLY A 129 -7.74 16.65 2.69
CA GLY A 129 -7.92 15.36 3.36
C GLY A 129 -7.80 14.09 2.50
N ASP A 130 -8.65 13.88 1.50
CA ASP A 130 -8.62 12.66 0.68
C ASP A 130 -7.45 12.60 -0.30
N ASN A 131 -7.07 13.73 -0.90
CA ASN A 131 -5.89 13.80 -1.76
C ASN A 131 -4.62 13.54 -0.95
N ARG A 132 -4.53 14.15 0.23
CA ARG A 132 -3.41 13.95 1.15
C ARG A 132 -3.29 12.49 1.60
N ARG A 133 -4.41 11.84 1.92
CA ARG A 133 -4.42 10.41 2.25
C ARG A 133 -3.85 9.57 1.10
N GLY A 134 -4.23 9.84 -0.14
CA GLY A 134 -3.66 9.16 -1.31
C GLY A 134 -2.16 9.34 -1.42
N GLN A 135 -1.63 10.55 -1.20
CA GLN A 135 -0.19 10.83 -1.18
C GLN A 135 0.51 10.07 -0.04
N HIS A 136 -0.05 10.08 1.16
CA HIS A 136 0.49 9.34 2.30
C HIS A 136 0.55 7.84 2.04
N GLN A 137 -0.49 7.25 1.43
CA GLN A 137 -0.48 5.84 1.03
C GLN A 137 0.66 5.54 0.04
N MET A 138 0.86 6.39 -0.96
CA MET A 138 1.97 6.25 -1.91
C MET A 138 3.33 6.35 -1.23
N THR A 139 3.49 7.28 -0.27
CA THR A 139 4.72 7.42 0.53
C THR A 139 5.03 6.15 1.29
N VAL A 140 4.03 5.54 1.96
CA VAL A 140 4.20 4.28 2.69
C VAL A 140 4.54 3.14 1.74
N ILE A 141 3.83 2.99 0.61
CA ILE A 141 4.12 1.95 -0.39
C ILE A 141 5.55 2.10 -0.93
N LYS A 142 5.96 3.33 -1.27
CA LYS A 142 7.32 3.60 -1.73
C LYS A 142 8.38 3.23 -0.69
N ALA A 143 8.12 3.55 0.58
CA ALA A 143 9.02 3.21 1.67
C ALA A 143 9.14 1.68 1.87
N ILE A 144 8.02 0.94 1.77
CA ILE A 144 8.01 -0.52 1.82
C ILE A 144 8.82 -1.12 0.66
N VAL A 145 8.60 -0.64 -0.57
CA VAL A 145 9.34 -1.11 -1.76
C VAL A 145 10.82 -0.83 -1.62
N ASN A 146 11.20 0.38 -1.25
CA ASN A 146 12.62 0.75 -1.06
C ASN A 146 13.29 -0.13 0.02
N LYS A 147 12.59 -0.39 1.12
CA LYS A 147 13.11 -1.23 2.19
C LYS A 147 13.24 -2.69 1.74
N ALA A 148 12.22 -3.22 1.05
CA ALA A 148 12.23 -4.60 0.53
C ALA A 148 13.36 -4.83 -0.49
N CYS A 149 13.68 -3.83 -1.31
CA CYS A 149 14.78 -3.90 -2.29
C CYS A 149 16.16 -3.57 -1.68
N SER A 150 16.25 -3.30 -0.38
CA SER A 150 17.54 -3.04 0.25
C SER A 150 18.38 -4.30 0.39
N SER A 151 19.71 -4.19 0.30
CA SER A 151 20.64 -5.32 0.42
C SER A 151 20.48 -6.10 1.74
N ALA A 152 20.13 -5.42 2.83
CA ALA A 152 19.89 -6.03 4.13
C ALA A 152 18.68 -6.97 4.15
N VAL A 153 17.65 -6.66 3.35
CA VAL A 153 16.42 -7.45 3.24
C VAL A 153 16.57 -8.55 2.19
N LEU A 154 17.30 -8.29 1.11
CA LEU A 154 17.51 -9.25 0.02
C LEU A 154 18.14 -10.57 0.51
N THR A 155 18.94 -10.55 1.55
CA THR A 155 19.53 -11.77 2.14
C THR A 155 18.54 -12.60 2.96
N LYS A 156 17.41 -12.01 3.40
CA LYS A 156 16.41 -12.65 4.27
C LYS A 156 15.00 -12.63 3.67
N TYR A 157 14.86 -12.27 2.38
CA TYR A 157 13.54 -12.02 1.77
C TYR A 157 12.61 -13.24 1.83
N GLN A 158 13.15 -14.47 1.77
CA GLN A 158 12.35 -15.71 1.87
C GLN A 158 11.70 -15.87 3.26
N GLU A 159 12.44 -15.55 4.32
CA GLU A 159 11.93 -15.58 5.69
C GLU A 159 10.86 -14.49 5.89
N LEU A 160 11.11 -13.31 5.35
CA LEU A 160 10.18 -12.18 5.42
C LEU A 160 8.89 -12.44 4.63
N LEU A 161 8.98 -13.01 3.42
CA LEU A 161 7.80 -13.41 2.64
C LEU A 161 6.98 -14.48 3.37
N LYS A 162 7.65 -15.44 4.02
CA LYS A 162 6.97 -16.45 4.83
C LYS A 162 6.30 -15.85 6.05
N ALA A 163 6.96 -14.93 6.75
CA ALA A 163 6.40 -14.23 7.90
C ALA A 163 5.22 -13.32 7.55
N ALA A 164 5.21 -12.78 6.33
CA ALA A 164 4.15 -11.91 5.81
C ALA A 164 3.12 -12.65 4.93
N SER A 165 3.19 -13.97 4.80
CA SER A 165 2.37 -14.74 3.84
C SER A 165 0.86 -14.63 4.08
N ASP A 166 0.43 -14.40 5.32
CA ASP A 166 -0.96 -14.19 5.72
C ASP A 166 -1.37 -12.70 5.74
N ALA A 167 -0.42 -11.80 5.46
CA ALA A 167 -0.64 -10.34 5.49
C ALA A 167 -1.25 -9.81 4.18
N PHE A 168 -1.15 -10.55 3.08
CA PHE A 168 -1.66 -10.14 1.77
C PHE A 168 -2.13 -11.34 0.95
N ILE A 169 -2.97 -11.05 -0.05
CA ILE A 169 -3.44 -12.02 -1.05
C ILE A 169 -2.95 -11.54 -2.41
N THR A 170 -2.37 -12.43 -3.20
CA THR A 170 -1.89 -12.14 -4.54
C THR A 170 -2.08 -13.33 -5.48
N ASN A 171 -2.20 -13.07 -6.79
CA ASN A 171 -2.11 -14.09 -7.83
C ASN A 171 -0.70 -14.16 -8.45
N MET A 172 0.25 -13.34 -7.97
CA MET A 172 1.61 -13.35 -8.49
C MET A 172 2.35 -14.62 -8.06
N PRO A 173 2.88 -15.42 -9.01
CA PRO A 173 3.69 -16.59 -8.68
C PRO A 173 4.92 -16.21 -7.86
N TYR A 174 5.34 -17.10 -6.97
CA TYR A 174 6.54 -16.88 -6.15
C TYR A 174 7.80 -16.60 -6.98
N ALA A 175 7.94 -17.25 -8.13
CA ALA A 175 9.07 -17.03 -9.04
C ALA A 175 9.13 -15.58 -9.54
N ASP A 176 7.96 -14.99 -9.84
CA ASP A 176 7.86 -13.62 -10.33
C ASP A 176 8.13 -12.62 -9.20
N ILE A 177 7.65 -12.90 -7.98
CA ILE A 177 8.00 -12.10 -6.79
C ILE A 177 9.52 -12.11 -6.58
N SER A 178 10.14 -13.29 -6.64
CA SER A 178 11.60 -13.45 -6.50
C SER A 178 12.36 -12.66 -7.57
N SER A 179 11.90 -12.71 -8.81
CA SER A 179 12.51 -11.97 -9.92
C SER A 179 12.41 -10.46 -9.72
N LEU A 180 11.27 -9.97 -9.25
CA LEU A 180 11.08 -8.54 -8.96
C LEU A 180 11.98 -8.04 -7.82
N VAL A 181 12.19 -8.86 -6.79
CA VAL A 181 13.06 -8.51 -5.65
C VAL A 181 14.54 -8.44 -6.06
N GLN A 182 14.95 -9.21 -7.08
CA GLN A 182 16.33 -9.27 -7.57
C GLN A 182 16.64 -8.21 -8.66
N MET A 183 15.65 -7.48 -9.13
CA MET A 183 15.81 -6.38 -10.09
C MET A 183 16.51 -5.15 -9.48
#